data_d2efc72cbf0d325726087ec7590c40a7
#
_entry.id   d2efc72cbf0d325726087ec7590c40a7
#
_cell.length_a   1.000
_cell.length_b   1.000
_cell.length_c   1.000
_cell.angle_alpha   90.00
_cell.angle_beta   90.00
_cell.angle_gamma   90.00
#
_symmetry.space_group_name_H-M   'P 1'
#
loop_
_entity.id
_entity.type
_entity.pdbx_description
1 polymer ?
#
loop_
_entity_poly.entity_id
_entity_poly.type
_entity_poly.pdbx_seq_one_letter_code
_entity_poly.pdbx_strand_id
1 'polypeptide(L)' 'MLIRNNDGEVVGEMNTSITQDGTVIRTNTMYQNGRPITQNISIRDSQGSVRTTNIIGGKILP' A
#
# COMPACT_ATOMS: atom_id res chain seq x y z
N MET A 1 1.48 -8.20 -5.14
CA MET A 1 2.29 -9.28 -4.55
C MET A 1 1.83 -9.53 -3.12
N LEU A 2 1.50 -10.76 -2.82
CA LEU A 2 1.12 -11.14 -1.46
C LEU A 2 2.35 -11.56 -0.67
N ILE A 3 2.39 -11.17 0.59
CA ILE A 3 3.44 -11.56 1.54
C ILE A 3 2.81 -12.49 2.55
N ARG A 4 3.39 -13.68 2.71
CA ARG A 4 2.88 -14.71 3.62
C ARG A 4 3.92 -15.02 4.70
N ASN A 5 3.43 -15.39 5.88
CA ASN A 5 4.28 -15.87 6.95
C ASN A 5 4.57 -17.38 6.79
N ASN A 6 5.26 -17.96 7.76
CA ASN A 6 5.63 -19.38 7.72
C ASN A 6 4.42 -20.32 7.77
N ASP A 7 3.30 -19.85 8.29
CA ASP A 7 2.06 -20.63 8.38
C ASP A 7 1.19 -20.49 7.13
N GLY A 8 1.65 -19.74 6.13
CA GLY A 8 0.92 -19.52 4.88
C GLY A 8 -0.14 -18.42 4.97
N GLU A 9 -0.23 -17.72 6.09
CA GLU A 9 -1.18 -16.63 6.23
C GLU A 9 -0.70 -15.38 5.50
N VAL A 10 -1.63 -14.65 4.87
CA VAL A 10 -1.31 -13.39 4.23
C VAL A 10 -1.12 -12.33 5.31
N VAL A 11 0.09 -11.77 5.38
CA VAL A 11 0.44 -10.72 6.36
C VAL A 11 0.71 -9.38 5.70
N GLY A 12 0.77 -9.34 4.38
CA GLY A 12 0.97 -8.10 3.66
C GLY A 12 0.62 -8.22 2.19
N GLU A 13 0.42 -7.09 1.56
CA GLU A 13 0.19 -7.00 0.12
C GLU A 13 0.85 -5.74 -0.40
N MET A 14 1.59 -5.86 -1.49
CA MET A 14 2.25 -4.76 -2.17
C MET A 14 1.82 -4.74 -3.62
N ASN A 15 1.32 -3.61 -4.08
CA ASN A 15 0.93 -3.43 -5.47
C ASN A 15 1.54 -2.15 -6.03
N THR A 16 1.90 -2.20 -7.30
CA THR A 16 2.41 -1.03 -8.02
C THR A 16 1.67 -0.93 -9.34
N SER A 17 1.14 0.25 -9.62
CA SER A 17 0.46 0.55 -10.90
C SER A 17 1.10 1.77 -11.52
N ILE A 18 1.20 1.76 -12.85
CA ILE A 18 1.72 2.89 -13.62
C ILE A 18 0.66 3.30 -14.61
N THR A 19 0.25 4.57 -14.56
CA THR A 19 -0.75 5.10 -15.49
C THR A 19 -0.10 5.54 -16.80
N GLN A 20 -0.91 5.90 -17.79
CA GLN A 20 -0.42 6.30 -19.11
C GLN A 20 0.44 7.57 -19.05
N ASP A 21 0.16 8.46 -18.10
CA ASP A 21 0.91 9.71 -17.96
C ASP A 21 2.19 9.55 -17.14
N GLY A 22 2.53 8.32 -16.71
CA GLY A 22 3.74 8.06 -15.96
C GLY A 22 3.58 8.20 -14.44
N THR A 23 2.36 8.34 -13.94
CA THR A 23 2.12 8.35 -12.50
C THR A 23 2.29 6.94 -11.94
N VAL A 24 3.08 6.81 -10.88
CA VAL A 24 3.32 5.53 -10.21
C VAL A 24 2.54 5.53 -8.89
N ILE A 25 1.70 4.51 -8.72
CA ILE A 25 0.90 4.34 -7.51
C ILE A 25 1.35 3.05 -6.83
N ARG A 26 1.83 3.17 -5.60
CA ARG A 26 2.23 2.03 -4.78
C ARG A 26 1.32 1.94 -3.57
N THR A 27 0.81 0.74 -3.32
CA THR A 27 0.00 0.47 -2.14
C THR A 27 0.64 -0.66 -1.36
N ASN A 28 0.79 -0.44 -0.06
CA ASN A 28 1.27 -1.46 0.87
C ASN A 28 0.20 -1.64 1.93
N THR A 29 -0.23 -2.87 2.15
CA THR A 29 -1.24 -3.19 3.15
C THR A 29 -0.68 -4.25 4.08
N MET A 30 -0.82 -4.04 5.38
CA MET A 30 -0.45 -5.02 6.39
C MET A 30 -1.71 -5.63 6.98
N TYR A 31 -1.68 -6.95 7.18
CA TYR A 31 -2.82 -7.69 7.72
C TYR A 31 -2.47 -8.32 9.06
N GLN A 32 -3.47 -8.40 9.91
CA GLN A 32 -3.41 -9.17 11.15
C GLN A 32 -4.73 -9.91 11.31
N ASN A 33 -4.65 -11.24 11.47
CA ASN A 33 -5.84 -12.10 11.62
C ASN A 33 -6.83 -11.92 10.46
N GLY A 34 -6.30 -11.78 9.23
CA GLY A 34 -7.12 -11.60 8.03
C GLY A 34 -7.72 -10.22 7.85
N ARG A 35 -7.39 -9.26 8.71
CA ARG A 35 -7.91 -7.90 8.65
C ARG A 35 -6.80 -6.91 8.32
N PRO A 36 -7.05 -5.94 7.42
CA PRO A 36 -6.07 -4.89 7.17
C PRO A 36 -5.96 -3.99 8.40
N ILE A 37 -4.73 -3.81 8.89
CA ILE A 37 -4.46 -2.94 10.05
C ILE A 37 -3.77 -1.65 9.65
N THR A 38 -2.98 -1.68 8.59
CA THR A 38 -2.22 -0.51 8.15
C THR A 38 -2.17 -0.51 6.64
N GLN A 39 -2.39 0.65 6.04
CA GLN A 39 -2.20 0.85 4.60
C GLN A 39 -1.31 2.07 4.38
N ASN A 40 -0.44 1.96 3.40
CA ASN A 40 0.39 3.06 2.95
C ASN A 40 0.21 3.20 1.45
N ILE A 41 -0.20 4.40 1.01
CA ILE A 41 -0.42 4.69 -0.40
C ILE A 41 0.55 5.80 -0.80
N SER A 42 1.43 5.52 -1.76
CA SER A 42 2.39 6.48 -2.28
C SER A 42 2.09 6.74 -3.74
N ILE A 43 1.96 8.00 -4.10
CA ILE A 43 1.69 8.42 -5.48
C ILE A 43 2.81 9.35 -5.90
N ARG A 44 3.50 8.97 -6.98
CA ARG A 44 4.53 9.79 -7.60
C ARG A 44 4.06 10.18 -8.99
N ASP A 45 3.91 11.49 -9.25
CA ASP A 45 3.48 11.95 -10.55
C ASP A 45 4.65 11.95 -11.55
N SER A 46 4.34 12.28 -12.82
CA SER A 46 5.32 12.27 -13.91
C SER A 46 6.41 13.33 -13.73
N GLN A 47 6.20 14.31 -12.86
CA GLN A 47 7.17 15.37 -12.58
C GLN A 47 8.01 15.09 -11.33
N GLY A 48 7.78 13.95 -10.69
CA GLY A 48 8.56 13.53 -9.53
C GLY A 48 8.00 13.97 -8.18
N SER A 49 6.85 14.65 -8.15
CA SER A 49 6.18 14.98 -6.89
C SER A 49 5.61 13.74 -6.24
N VAL A 50 5.84 13.58 -4.94
CA VAL A 50 5.42 12.40 -4.20
C VAL A 50 4.43 12.80 -3.11
N ARG A 51 3.33 12.05 -3.02
CA ARG A 51 2.35 12.17 -1.93
C ARG A 51 2.23 10.81 -1.26
N THR A 52 2.20 10.81 0.06
CA THR A 52 2.04 9.59 0.83
C THR A 52 0.87 9.74 1.80
N THR A 53 0.01 8.72 1.82
CA THR A 53 -1.12 8.66 2.73
C THR A 53 -0.98 7.42 3.59
N ASN A 54 -1.14 7.56 4.90
CA ASN A 54 -1.12 6.45 5.83
C ASN A 54 -2.51 6.27 6.43
N ILE A 55 -2.97 5.03 6.47
CA ILE A 55 -4.26 4.65 7.07
C ILE A 55 -3.96 3.61 8.14
N ILE A 56 -4.34 3.89 9.37
CA ILE A 56 -4.14 2.98 10.49
C ILE A 56 -5.50 2.74 11.16
N GLY A 57 -5.89 1.45 11.26
CA GLY A 57 -7.15 1.09 11.88
C GLY A 57 -8.37 1.68 11.20
N GLY A 58 -8.29 1.91 9.87
CA GLY A 58 -9.37 2.50 9.10
C GLY A 58 -9.42 4.03 9.15
N LYS A 59 -8.43 4.68 9.79
CA LYS A 59 -8.37 6.14 9.89
C LYS A 59 -7.23 6.68 9.06
N ILE A 60 -7.51 7.73 8.30
CA ILE A 60 -6.50 8.43 7.51
C ILE A 60 -5.74 9.37 8.45
N LEU A 61 -4.42 9.25 8.44
CA LEU A 61 -3.55 10.12 9.24
C LEU A 61 -3.13 11.34 8.43
N PRO A 62 -3.03 12.51 9.07
CA PRO A 62 -2.58 13.72 8.41
C PRO A 62 -1.11 13.66 7.98
#